data_79865e7a0916f4881295020b7df2b00b
#
_entry.id   79865e7a0916f4881295020b7df2b00b
#
_cell.length_a   1.000
_cell.length_b   1.000
_cell.length_c   1.000
_cell.angle_alpha   90.00
_cell.angle_beta   90.00
_cell.angle_gamma   90.00
#
_symmetry.space_group_name_H-M   'P 1'
#
loop_
_entity.id
_entity.type
_entity.pdbx_description
1 polymer ?
#
loop_
_entity_poly.entity_id
_entity_poly.type
_entity_poly.pdbx_seq_one_letter_code
_entity_poly.pdbx_strand_id
1 'polypeptide(L)'
;MSDTVIRVENLGKKYIIGHQKQERYTALRDVITNKVKSISSLLNPQAKNENPAFEEFWALKDVSFDIKQGDRVGIIGRNGAGKSTLLKILSRITEPTKGSIKIKGRVASLLEVGTGFHPELTGRENIFLNGAILGMGKEEIKRKFDEIVAFAEVEKFLDTPVKRYSSGMYVRLAFAVAAHLEPEILIVDEVLAVGDAQFQKKCLGKMEDVGKEGRTVIFVSHQMATVTTLCQRAIWLINGKVHQEGNADWITSKYLIHGSELSGDLTIETHNQDPRFHFKRITLLNLDDKCTSVFDVKEPIKIRLEYFVFKFVKGLELTIRIYNSGGIPIFSVNRSSSLEGEIKEGSYMAEICLPAKFLVSDTYAIDVGAHIPKAEVLSHYQSLISFEIEETGSDMSLYKGAGFGVVMVDFPWKEKIHISNVNLD
;
A
#
# COMPACT_ATOMS: atom_id res chain seq x y z
N MET A 1 -17.57 -17.98 -25.62
CA MET A 1 -18.13 -17.85 -24.25
C MET A 1 -17.32 -16.78 -23.52
N SER A 2 -17.92 -15.92 -22.72
CA SER A 2 -17.17 -14.83 -22.06
C SER A 2 -16.27 -15.43 -20.99
N ASP A 3 -14.95 -15.18 -21.08
CA ASP A 3 -13.93 -15.63 -20.11
C ASP A 3 -14.03 -14.91 -18.76
N THR A 4 -15.13 -14.16 -18.53
CA THR A 4 -15.37 -13.42 -17.29
C THR A 4 -15.69 -14.37 -16.15
N VAL A 5 -14.86 -14.36 -15.11
CA VAL A 5 -15.04 -15.17 -13.88
C VAL A 5 -15.64 -14.37 -12.74
N ILE A 6 -15.43 -13.05 -12.72
CA ILE A 6 -16.08 -12.13 -11.78
C ILE A 6 -16.68 -10.98 -12.57
N ARG A 7 -17.98 -10.72 -12.32
CA ARG A 7 -18.66 -9.53 -12.83
C ARG A 7 -19.32 -8.79 -11.69
N VAL A 8 -18.97 -7.53 -11.54
CA VAL A 8 -19.51 -6.61 -10.53
C VAL A 8 -20.31 -5.53 -11.26
N GLU A 9 -21.58 -5.37 -10.90
CA GLU A 9 -22.49 -4.44 -11.56
C GLU A 9 -23.17 -3.52 -10.54
N ASN A 10 -22.86 -2.20 -10.61
CA ASN A 10 -23.45 -1.13 -9.78
C ASN A 10 -23.44 -1.42 -8.27
N LEU A 11 -22.34 -2.04 -7.80
CA LEU A 11 -22.20 -2.49 -6.43
C LEU A 11 -22.16 -1.33 -5.45
N GLY A 12 -22.97 -1.41 -4.41
CA GLY A 12 -22.99 -0.45 -3.32
C GLY A 12 -23.09 -1.16 -1.96
N LYS A 13 -22.33 -0.65 -0.99
CA LYS A 13 -22.40 -1.10 0.42
C LYS A 13 -22.51 0.08 1.33
N LYS A 14 -23.62 0.11 2.09
CA LYS A 14 -23.91 1.12 3.09
C LYS A 14 -23.79 0.55 4.49
N TYR A 15 -23.21 1.33 5.39
CA TYR A 15 -23.20 1.08 6.84
C TYR A 15 -23.92 2.20 7.55
N ILE A 16 -24.53 1.89 8.70
CA ILE A 16 -25.15 2.87 9.58
C ILE A 16 -24.21 3.06 10.76
N ILE A 17 -23.67 4.25 10.90
CA ILE A 17 -22.79 4.63 12.01
C ILE A 17 -23.62 5.30 13.09
N GLY A 18 -23.71 4.67 14.25
CA GLY A 18 -24.37 5.25 15.44
C GLY A 18 -23.36 6.10 16.23
N HIS A 19 -23.60 7.39 16.33
CA HIS A 19 -22.86 8.27 17.22
C HIS A 19 -23.44 8.16 18.63
N GLN A 20 -22.85 7.34 19.51
CA GLN A 20 -23.15 7.39 20.92
C GLN A 20 -22.60 8.71 21.49
N LYS A 21 -23.48 9.67 21.74
CA LYS A 21 -23.13 10.79 22.63
C LYS A 21 -22.87 10.20 24.01
N GLN A 22 -21.63 10.15 24.42
CA GLN A 22 -21.25 9.91 25.80
C GLN A 22 -21.67 11.14 26.61
N GLU A 23 -22.93 11.17 27.04
CA GLU A 23 -23.41 12.15 28.03
C GLU A 23 -22.79 11.79 29.39
N ARG A 24 -21.71 12.48 29.72
CA ARG A 24 -20.99 12.29 31.00
C ARG A 24 -21.82 12.68 32.25
N TYR A 25 -22.88 13.49 32.07
CA TYR A 25 -23.81 13.87 33.15
C TYR A 25 -25.16 14.28 32.53
N THR A 26 -26.21 13.53 32.78
CA THR A 26 -27.62 13.97 32.54
C THR A 26 -28.11 14.75 33.76
N ALA A 27 -28.17 16.06 33.68
CA ALA A 27 -28.88 16.87 34.65
C ALA A 27 -30.40 16.61 34.51
N LEU A 28 -31.12 16.51 35.61
CA LEU A 28 -32.59 16.32 35.64
C LEU A 28 -33.35 17.30 34.76
N ARG A 29 -32.81 18.50 34.52
CA ARG A 29 -33.33 19.54 33.64
C ARG A 29 -33.37 19.11 32.17
N ASP A 30 -32.37 18.30 31.70
CA ASP A 30 -32.27 17.86 30.29
C ASP A 30 -33.27 16.75 29.97
N VAL A 31 -33.58 15.90 30.97
CA VAL A 31 -34.62 14.85 30.85
C VAL A 31 -36.00 15.46 30.70
N ILE A 32 -36.30 16.54 31.43
CA ILE A 32 -37.58 17.24 31.35
C ILE A 32 -37.73 18.00 30.02
N THR A 33 -36.68 18.68 29.55
CA THR A 33 -36.69 19.41 28.26
C THR A 33 -36.84 18.48 27.06
N ASN A 34 -36.24 17.28 27.10
CA ASN A 34 -36.36 16.28 26.04
C ASN A 34 -37.75 15.64 25.98
N LYS A 35 -38.42 15.43 27.15
CA LYS A 35 -39.82 14.98 27.16
C LYS A 35 -40.81 16.02 26.62
N VAL A 36 -40.58 17.31 26.83
CA VAL A 36 -41.43 18.38 26.31
C VAL A 36 -41.23 18.53 24.79
N LYS A 37 -40.01 18.37 24.27
CA LYS A 37 -39.76 18.39 22.82
C LYS A 37 -40.37 17.20 22.09
N SER A 38 -40.46 16.02 22.70
CA SER A 38 -41.10 14.85 22.09
C SER A 38 -42.61 14.98 21.94
N ILE A 39 -43.27 15.78 22.80
CA ILE A 39 -44.71 16.06 22.68
C ILE A 39 -45.02 17.10 21.58
N SER A 40 -44.12 18.07 21.37
CA SER A 40 -44.26 19.06 20.28
C SER A 40 -44.02 18.46 18.89
N SER A 41 -43.26 17.40 18.75
CA SER A 41 -43.02 16.70 17.46
C SER A 41 -44.20 15.86 16.97
N LEU A 42 -45.13 15.49 17.88
CA LEU A 42 -46.36 14.77 17.55
C LEU A 42 -47.40 15.67 16.84
N LEU A 43 -47.21 17.00 16.89
CA LEU A 43 -48.16 17.98 16.30
C LEU A 43 -47.72 18.49 14.94
N ASN A 44 -46.61 18.06 14.36
CA ASN A 44 -46.17 18.51 13.05
C ASN A 44 -45.68 17.32 12.14
N PRO A 45 -46.56 16.72 11.30
CA PRO A 45 -46.28 15.55 10.50
C PRO A 45 -45.31 15.74 9.35
N GLN A 46 -44.82 16.95 9.07
CA GLN A 46 -43.93 17.26 7.95
C GLN A 46 -42.45 17.45 8.29
N ALA A 47 -42.06 17.35 9.56
CA ALA A 47 -40.63 17.31 9.91
C ALA A 47 -40.09 15.89 9.65
N LYS A 48 -39.42 15.67 8.54
CA LYS A 48 -38.53 14.49 8.36
C LYS A 48 -37.54 14.50 9.51
N ASN A 49 -37.79 13.65 10.51
CA ASN A 49 -36.84 13.38 11.57
C ASN A 49 -35.61 12.67 10.97
N GLU A 50 -34.65 13.42 10.53
CA GLU A 50 -33.27 12.95 10.46
C GLU A 50 -32.79 12.84 11.92
N ASN A 51 -32.80 11.63 12.43
CA ASN A 51 -32.36 11.35 13.80
C ASN A 51 -30.82 11.59 13.80
N PRO A 52 -30.29 12.64 14.45
CA PRO A 52 -28.87 13.02 14.38
C PRO A 52 -27.94 11.98 15.05
N ALA A 53 -28.50 10.87 15.55
CA ALA A 53 -27.76 9.78 16.17
C ALA A 53 -27.22 8.74 15.16
N PHE A 54 -27.68 8.75 13.91
CA PHE A 54 -27.29 7.76 12.91
C PHE A 54 -26.88 8.44 11.62
N GLU A 55 -25.66 8.18 11.16
CA GLU A 55 -25.13 8.64 9.89
C GLU A 55 -25.04 7.47 8.91
N GLU A 56 -25.52 7.67 7.67
CA GLU A 56 -25.39 6.69 6.60
C GLU A 56 -24.05 6.89 5.88
N PHE A 57 -23.18 5.90 5.98
CA PHE A 57 -21.86 5.89 5.33
C PHE A 57 -21.83 4.88 4.20
N TRP A 58 -21.57 5.36 2.97
CA TRP A 58 -21.35 4.51 1.81
C TRP A 58 -19.89 4.11 1.70
N ALA A 59 -19.58 2.87 2.08
CA ALA A 59 -18.24 2.31 1.93
C ALA A 59 -17.93 1.95 0.47
N LEU A 60 -18.94 1.58 -0.32
CA LEU A 60 -18.88 1.38 -1.76
C LEU A 60 -20.12 2.00 -2.41
N LYS A 61 -19.96 2.64 -3.58
CA LYS A 61 -21.01 3.30 -4.31
C LYS A 61 -20.81 3.18 -5.81
N ASP A 62 -21.77 2.50 -6.49
CA ASP A 62 -21.82 2.35 -7.94
C ASP A 62 -20.52 1.77 -8.56
N VAL A 63 -19.94 0.74 -7.91
CA VAL A 63 -18.73 0.06 -8.35
C VAL A 63 -19.09 -0.98 -9.41
N SER A 64 -18.44 -0.90 -10.58
CA SER A 64 -18.64 -1.85 -11.69
C SER A 64 -17.30 -2.18 -12.34
N PHE A 65 -17.01 -3.48 -12.52
CA PHE A 65 -15.84 -3.99 -13.25
C PHE A 65 -15.99 -5.48 -13.55
N ASP A 66 -15.21 -5.98 -14.51
CA ASP A 66 -15.13 -7.39 -14.87
C ASP A 66 -13.71 -7.93 -14.66
N ILE A 67 -13.57 -9.17 -14.20
CA ILE A 67 -12.30 -9.90 -14.13
C ILE A 67 -12.40 -11.17 -14.95
N LYS A 68 -11.41 -11.41 -15.80
CA LYS A 68 -11.34 -12.59 -16.68
C LYS A 68 -10.56 -13.70 -16.00
N GLN A 69 -10.73 -14.93 -16.51
CA GLN A 69 -9.93 -16.06 -16.08
C GLN A 69 -8.45 -15.83 -16.34
N GLY A 70 -7.60 -16.09 -15.34
CA GLY A 70 -6.16 -15.87 -15.41
C GLY A 70 -5.70 -14.42 -15.18
N ASP A 71 -6.63 -13.48 -15.01
CA ASP A 71 -6.27 -12.10 -14.68
C ASP A 71 -5.61 -12.02 -13.30
N ARG A 72 -4.55 -11.22 -13.20
CA ARG A 72 -3.93 -10.81 -11.94
C ARG A 72 -4.21 -9.33 -11.73
N VAL A 73 -5.14 -9.03 -10.83
CA VAL A 73 -5.70 -7.69 -10.65
C VAL A 73 -5.33 -7.12 -9.28
N GLY A 74 -4.68 -5.97 -9.27
CA GLY A 74 -4.41 -5.19 -8.07
C GLY A 74 -5.59 -4.27 -7.72
N ILE A 75 -6.04 -4.25 -6.46
CA ILE A 75 -6.99 -3.24 -5.96
C ILE A 75 -6.22 -2.29 -5.08
N ILE A 76 -6.11 -1.04 -5.52
CA ILE A 76 -5.36 0.02 -4.84
C ILE A 76 -6.26 1.18 -4.41
N GLY A 77 -5.77 1.99 -3.48
CA GLY A 77 -6.49 3.16 -2.95
C GLY A 77 -6.07 3.46 -1.52
N ARG A 78 -6.32 4.68 -1.05
CA ARG A 78 -6.01 5.12 0.32
C ARG A 78 -6.80 4.33 1.37
N ASN A 79 -6.44 4.47 2.65
CA ASN A 79 -7.23 3.95 3.76
C ASN A 79 -8.64 4.56 3.72
N GLY A 80 -9.66 3.73 3.91
CA GLY A 80 -11.07 4.16 3.77
C GLY A 80 -11.60 4.19 2.35
N ALA A 81 -10.82 3.89 1.31
CA ALA A 81 -11.29 3.87 -0.09
C ALA A 81 -12.30 2.75 -0.42
N GLY A 82 -12.56 1.82 0.51
CA GLY A 82 -13.54 0.74 0.32
C GLY A 82 -12.93 -0.62 -0.03
N LYS A 83 -11.59 -0.75 -0.12
CA LYS A 83 -10.89 -2.00 -0.50
C LYS A 83 -11.31 -3.21 0.33
N SER A 84 -11.18 -3.14 1.66
CA SER A 84 -11.54 -4.25 2.56
C SER A 84 -13.03 -4.59 2.52
N THR A 85 -13.91 -3.60 2.28
CA THR A 85 -15.35 -3.85 2.08
C THR A 85 -15.59 -4.61 0.78
N LEU A 86 -14.92 -4.23 -0.31
CA LEU A 86 -15.01 -4.91 -1.59
C LEU A 86 -14.52 -6.37 -1.47
N LEU A 87 -13.38 -6.60 -0.81
CA LEU A 87 -12.86 -7.95 -0.57
C LEU A 87 -13.83 -8.82 0.24
N LYS A 88 -14.42 -8.28 1.32
CA LYS A 88 -15.41 -8.99 2.13
C LYS A 88 -16.64 -9.42 1.31
N ILE A 89 -17.06 -8.60 0.35
CA ILE A 89 -18.19 -8.93 -0.54
C ILE A 89 -17.76 -9.98 -1.57
N LEU A 90 -16.58 -9.85 -2.20
CA LEU A 90 -16.03 -10.84 -3.13
C LEU A 90 -15.81 -12.21 -2.45
N SER A 91 -15.40 -12.21 -1.18
CA SER A 91 -15.25 -13.42 -0.35
C SER A 91 -16.57 -13.94 0.23
N ARG A 92 -17.72 -13.33 -0.09
CA ARG A 92 -19.05 -13.69 0.41
C ARG A 92 -19.21 -13.61 1.93
N ILE A 93 -18.36 -12.84 2.61
CA ILE A 93 -18.47 -12.59 4.06
C ILE A 93 -19.58 -11.56 4.35
N THR A 94 -19.82 -10.65 3.42
CA THR A 94 -20.82 -9.59 3.54
C THR A 94 -21.58 -9.43 2.23
N GLU A 95 -22.90 -9.25 2.33
CA GLU A 95 -23.75 -8.98 1.16
C GLU A 95 -23.73 -7.51 0.76
N PRO A 96 -23.85 -7.20 -0.54
CA PRO A 96 -24.00 -5.82 -0.99
C PRO A 96 -25.35 -5.24 -0.57
N THR A 97 -25.43 -3.92 -0.44
CA THR A 97 -26.70 -3.19 -0.21
C THR A 97 -27.42 -2.93 -1.52
N LYS A 98 -26.66 -2.71 -2.61
CA LYS A 98 -27.16 -2.50 -3.98
C LYS A 98 -26.27 -3.20 -5.00
N GLY A 99 -26.81 -3.42 -6.19
CA GLY A 99 -26.08 -4.04 -7.29
C GLY A 99 -25.99 -5.54 -7.19
N SER A 100 -25.15 -6.15 -8.02
CA SER A 100 -24.97 -7.59 -8.05
C SER A 100 -23.52 -8.00 -8.31
N ILE A 101 -23.17 -9.19 -7.83
CA ILE A 101 -21.89 -9.85 -8.14
C ILE A 101 -22.16 -11.24 -8.66
N LYS A 102 -21.57 -11.56 -9.80
CA LYS A 102 -21.59 -12.91 -10.38
C LYS A 102 -20.17 -13.47 -10.36
N ILE A 103 -19.98 -14.60 -9.70
CA ILE A 103 -18.68 -15.27 -9.56
C ILE A 103 -18.82 -16.69 -10.08
N LYS A 104 -17.94 -17.10 -11.00
CA LYS A 104 -17.82 -18.46 -11.53
C LYS A 104 -16.56 -19.10 -10.96
N GLY A 105 -16.72 -20.22 -10.29
CA GLY A 105 -15.61 -20.95 -9.66
C GLY A 105 -15.55 -20.76 -8.15
N ARG A 106 -14.60 -21.46 -7.53
CA ARG A 106 -14.33 -21.45 -6.09
C ARG A 106 -13.43 -20.26 -5.75
N VAL A 107 -13.86 -19.49 -4.77
CA VAL A 107 -13.07 -18.37 -4.22
C VAL A 107 -12.41 -18.82 -2.94
N ALA A 108 -11.10 -18.62 -2.83
CA ALA A 108 -10.40 -18.67 -1.55
C ALA A 108 -9.84 -17.29 -1.22
N SER A 109 -9.95 -16.94 0.05
CA SER A 109 -9.51 -15.63 0.53
C SER A 109 -8.45 -15.80 1.61
N LEU A 110 -7.33 -15.09 1.45
CA LEU A 110 -6.28 -15.01 2.46
C LEU A 110 -6.51 -13.84 3.44
N LEU A 111 -7.71 -13.24 3.45
CA LEU A 111 -8.08 -12.14 4.37
C LEU A 111 -7.97 -12.53 5.86
N GLU A 112 -8.18 -13.80 6.13
CA GLU A 112 -8.29 -14.32 7.49
C GLU A 112 -7.31 -15.48 7.71
N VAL A 113 -6.05 -15.31 7.31
CA VAL A 113 -4.99 -16.30 7.54
C VAL A 113 -4.89 -16.61 9.03
N GLY A 114 -5.12 -17.88 9.39
CA GLY A 114 -5.12 -18.36 10.78
C GLY A 114 -6.46 -18.28 11.50
N THR A 115 -7.51 -17.68 10.93
CA THR A 115 -8.86 -17.86 11.45
C THR A 115 -9.27 -19.33 11.31
N GLY A 116 -9.78 -19.90 12.41
CA GLY A 116 -10.13 -21.32 12.45
C GLY A 116 -9.04 -22.23 13.03
N PHE A 117 -7.86 -21.71 13.36
CA PHE A 117 -6.90 -22.47 14.16
C PHE A 117 -7.41 -22.61 15.59
N HIS A 118 -7.44 -23.85 16.08
CA HIS A 118 -7.83 -24.13 17.45
C HIS A 118 -6.57 -24.22 18.32
N PRO A 119 -6.45 -23.42 19.41
CA PRO A 119 -5.22 -23.31 20.18
C PRO A 119 -4.81 -24.61 20.87
N GLU A 120 -5.76 -25.48 21.23
CA GLU A 120 -5.50 -26.76 21.90
C GLU A 120 -5.09 -27.88 20.93
N LEU A 121 -5.35 -27.73 19.63
CA LEU A 121 -4.97 -28.71 18.63
C LEU A 121 -3.49 -28.53 18.21
N THR A 122 -2.88 -29.62 17.81
CA THR A 122 -1.53 -29.66 17.27
C THR A 122 -1.44 -28.98 15.91
N GLY A 123 -0.22 -28.66 15.44
CA GLY A 123 -0.01 -28.15 14.09
C GLY A 123 -0.61 -29.06 13.02
N ARG A 124 -0.40 -30.39 13.18
CA ARG A 124 -0.98 -31.41 12.30
C ARG A 124 -2.50 -31.33 12.21
N GLU A 125 -3.17 -31.34 13.35
CA GLU A 125 -4.64 -31.27 13.42
C GLU A 125 -5.18 -29.94 12.87
N ASN A 126 -4.47 -28.83 13.13
CA ASN A 126 -4.83 -27.54 12.57
C ASN A 126 -4.67 -27.47 11.04
N ILE A 127 -3.69 -28.15 10.43
CA ILE A 127 -3.59 -28.25 8.96
C ILE A 127 -4.87 -28.88 8.41
N PHE A 128 -5.34 -29.99 8.99
CA PHE A 128 -6.58 -30.65 8.53
C PHE A 128 -7.82 -29.81 8.79
N LEU A 129 -7.92 -29.20 9.97
CA LEU A 129 -9.06 -28.35 10.35
C LEU A 129 -9.15 -27.12 9.44
N ASN A 130 -8.05 -26.38 9.31
CA ASN A 130 -8.03 -25.15 8.53
C ASN A 130 -8.14 -25.44 7.02
N GLY A 131 -7.47 -26.49 6.51
CA GLY A 131 -7.64 -26.93 5.12
C GLY A 131 -9.11 -27.23 4.78
N ALA A 132 -9.82 -27.93 5.68
CA ALA A 132 -11.24 -28.21 5.51
C ALA A 132 -12.11 -26.93 5.55
N ILE A 133 -11.84 -26.00 6.49
CA ILE A 133 -12.53 -24.70 6.57
C ILE A 133 -12.33 -23.90 5.28
N LEU A 134 -11.14 -23.93 4.71
CA LEU A 134 -10.79 -23.24 3.47
C LEU A 134 -11.27 -24.00 2.21
N GLY A 135 -11.95 -25.15 2.39
CA GLY A 135 -12.60 -25.87 1.32
C GLY A 135 -11.76 -26.95 0.61
N MET A 136 -10.64 -27.39 1.23
CA MET A 136 -9.87 -28.55 0.75
C MET A 136 -10.57 -29.85 1.13
N GLY A 137 -10.57 -30.81 0.22
CA GLY A 137 -10.99 -32.17 0.52
C GLY A 137 -9.96 -32.92 1.37
N LYS A 138 -10.38 -33.92 2.18
CA LYS A 138 -9.46 -34.66 3.08
C LYS A 138 -8.31 -35.33 2.33
N GLU A 139 -8.54 -35.87 1.15
CA GLU A 139 -7.49 -36.49 0.33
C GLU A 139 -6.56 -35.45 -0.31
N GLU A 140 -7.07 -34.26 -0.61
CA GLU A 140 -6.26 -33.13 -1.06
C GLU A 140 -5.30 -32.66 0.04
N ILE A 141 -5.81 -32.51 1.26
CA ILE A 141 -4.99 -32.13 2.41
C ILE A 141 -3.88 -33.17 2.65
N LYS A 142 -4.21 -34.45 2.62
CA LYS A 142 -3.21 -35.53 2.79
C LYS A 142 -2.12 -35.48 1.72
N ARG A 143 -2.50 -35.27 0.46
CA ARG A 143 -1.54 -35.22 -0.66
C ARG A 143 -0.56 -34.05 -0.51
N LYS A 144 -1.03 -32.88 -0.01
CA LYS A 144 -0.25 -31.64 0.13
C LYS A 144 0.40 -31.49 1.50
N PHE A 145 0.15 -32.42 2.41
CA PHE A 145 0.53 -32.29 3.81
C PHE A 145 2.02 -32.02 3.99
N ASP A 146 2.87 -32.82 3.36
CA ASP A 146 4.33 -32.70 3.49
C ASP A 146 4.85 -31.39 2.88
N GLU A 147 4.26 -30.94 1.76
CA GLU A 147 4.58 -29.65 1.15
C GLU A 147 4.22 -28.47 2.06
N ILE A 148 3.02 -28.53 2.69
CA ILE A 148 2.56 -27.52 3.66
C ILE A 148 3.52 -27.43 4.84
N VAL A 149 3.90 -28.57 5.42
CA VAL A 149 4.80 -28.63 6.57
C VAL A 149 6.18 -28.11 6.21
N ALA A 150 6.75 -28.51 5.08
CA ALA A 150 8.04 -28.06 4.60
C ALA A 150 8.04 -26.55 4.26
N PHE A 151 6.94 -26.03 3.70
CA PHE A 151 6.81 -24.60 3.42
C PHE A 151 6.79 -23.77 4.72
N ALA A 152 6.07 -24.26 5.75
CA ALA A 152 5.93 -23.58 7.04
C ALA A 152 7.20 -23.68 7.91
N GLU A 153 8.08 -24.65 7.66
CA GLU A 153 9.30 -24.92 8.46
C GLU A 153 9.01 -25.22 9.94
N VAL A 154 7.94 -26.01 10.19
CA VAL A 154 7.48 -26.33 11.56
C VAL A 154 7.55 -27.81 11.89
N GLU A 155 8.32 -28.61 11.15
CA GLU A 155 8.40 -30.07 11.27
C GLU A 155 8.63 -30.54 12.71
N LYS A 156 9.54 -29.89 13.44
CA LYS A 156 9.90 -30.24 14.82
C LYS A 156 8.77 -30.02 15.83
N PHE A 157 7.81 -29.15 15.49
CA PHE A 157 6.74 -28.74 16.38
C PHE A 157 5.36 -29.23 15.93
N LEU A 158 5.31 -30.04 14.86
CA LEU A 158 4.09 -30.44 14.19
C LEU A 158 3.05 -31.10 15.12
N ASP A 159 3.53 -31.90 16.07
CA ASP A 159 2.70 -32.61 17.06
C ASP A 159 2.57 -31.84 18.41
N THR A 160 2.94 -30.56 18.42
CA THR A 160 2.78 -29.65 19.57
C THR A 160 1.53 -28.78 19.39
N PRO A 161 0.71 -28.55 20.43
CA PRO A 161 -0.43 -27.63 20.38
C PRO A 161 0.00 -26.22 19.95
N VAL A 162 -0.78 -25.61 19.03
CA VAL A 162 -0.40 -24.31 18.43
C VAL A 162 -0.41 -23.15 19.40
N LYS A 163 -1.04 -23.26 20.58
CA LYS A 163 -0.91 -22.28 21.67
C LYS A 163 0.51 -22.11 22.20
N ARG A 164 1.40 -23.08 21.90
CA ARG A 164 2.83 -23.05 22.29
C ARG A 164 3.72 -22.54 21.15
N TYR A 165 3.14 -22.26 19.99
CA TYR A 165 3.89 -21.73 18.86
C TYR A 165 4.27 -20.26 19.13
N SER A 166 5.39 -19.82 18.59
CA SER A 166 5.66 -18.39 18.47
C SER A 166 4.66 -17.76 17.47
N SER A 167 4.45 -16.45 17.57
CA SER A 167 3.59 -15.74 16.61
C SER A 167 4.03 -15.98 15.16
N GLY A 168 5.34 -16.01 14.90
CA GLY A 168 5.90 -16.32 13.58
C GLY A 168 5.57 -17.73 13.10
N MET A 169 5.73 -18.76 13.94
CA MET A 169 5.39 -20.14 13.59
C MET A 169 3.90 -20.29 13.30
N TYR A 170 3.04 -19.68 14.13
CA TYR A 170 1.60 -19.70 13.95
C TYR A 170 1.21 -19.16 12.57
N VAL A 171 1.72 -17.98 12.24
CA VAL A 171 1.38 -17.33 10.97
C VAL A 171 1.99 -18.05 9.77
N ARG A 172 3.22 -18.58 9.87
CA ARG A 172 3.83 -19.39 8.82
C ARG A 172 3.01 -20.62 8.49
N LEU A 173 2.54 -21.35 9.53
CA LEU A 173 1.71 -22.55 9.32
C LEU A 173 0.36 -22.19 8.69
N ALA A 174 -0.30 -21.15 9.19
CA ALA A 174 -1.57 -20.68 8.66
C ALA A 174 -1.46 -20.24 7.18
N PHE A 175 -0.41 -19.49 6.85
CA PHE A 175 -0.14 -19.09 5.47
C PHE A 175 0.22 -20.29 4.58
N ALA A 176 1.00 -21.26 5.09
CA ALA A 176 1.35 -22.46 4.33
C ALA A 176 0.11 -23.25 3.89
N VAL A 177 -0.87 -23.44 4.78
CA VAL A 177 -2.14 -24.08 4.42
C VAL A 177 -2.84 -23.30 3.32
N ALA A 178 -2.96 -21.98 3.49
CA ALA A 178 -3.66 -21.10 2.57
C ALA A 178 -2.96 -20.99 1.18
N ALA A 179 -1.62 -20.99 1.15
CA ALA A 179 -0.82 -20.91 -0.08
C ALA A 179 -0.88 -22.21 -0.92
N HIS A 180 -1.29 -23.32 -0.32
CA HIS A 180 -1.46 -24.60 -1.00
C HIS A 180 -2.90 -24.89 -1.40
N LEU A 181 -3.80 -23.92 -1.23
CA LEU A 181 -5.14 -24.01 -1.85
C LEU A 181 -5.04 -23.95 -3.38
N GLU A 182 -5.94 -24.65 -4.03
CA GLU A 182 -6.06 -24.61 -5.50
C GLU A 182 -7.46 -24.10 -5.91
N PRO A 183 -7.81 -22.84 -5.57
CA PRO A 183 -9.03 -22.24 -6.04
C PRO A 183 -8.87 -21.74 -7.46
N GLU A 184 -9.97 -21.57 -8.18
CA GLU A 184 -9.99 -20.88 -9.46
C GLU A 184 -9.77 -19.36 -9.30
N ILE A 185 -10.15 -18.80 -8.14
CA ILE A 185 -10.01 -17.39 -7.80
C ILE A 185 -9.40 -17.27 -6.41
N LEU A 186 -8.23 -16.63 -6.33
CA LEU A 186 -7.51 -16.37 -5.09
C LEU A 186 -7.58 -14.88 -4.75
N ILE A 187 -8.02 -14.57 -3.54
CA ILE A 187 -8.02 -13.19 -3.01
C ILE A 187 -6.92 -13.07 -1.96
N VAL A 188 -6.01 -12.12 -2.17
CA VAL A 188 -4.83 -11.89 -1.33
C VAL A 188 -4.87 -10.47 -0.80
N ASP A 189 -4.86 -10.31 0.52
CA ASP A 189 -4.74 -9.01 1.19
C ASP A 189 -3.27 -8.80 1.64
N GLU A 190 -2.96 -7.67 2.24
CA GLU A 190 -1.65 -7.25 2.75
C GLU A 190 -0.90 -8.26 3.61
N VAL A 191 -1.53 -9.39 3.93
CA VAL A 191 -0.99 -10.49 4.74
C VAL A 191 0.30 -11.12 4.17
N LEU A 192 0.71 -10.79 2.93
CA LEU A 192 2.01 -11.21 2.37
C LEU A 192 3.23 -10.62 3.10
N ALA A 193 3.05 -9.57 3.90
CA ALA A 193 4.11 -8.95 4.70
C ALA A 193 4.40 -9.68 6.03
N VAL A 194 3.88 -10.89 6.22
CA VAL A 194 3.99 -11.65 7.47
C VAL A 194 5.22 -12.54 7.48
N GLY A 195 5.85 -12.66 8.65
CA GLY A 195 7.06 -13.46 8.84
C GLY A 195 8.34 -12.65 8.60
N ASP A 196 9.45 -13.33 8.50
CA ASP A 196 10.75 -12.72 8.16
C ASP A 196 10.91 -12.54 6.65
N ALA A 197 11.93 -11.79 6.24
CA ALA A 197 12.19 -11.47 4.84
C ALA A 197 12.37 -12.72 3.94
N GLN A 198 12.87 -13.82 4.49
CA GLN A 198 13.07 -15.07 3.76
C GLN A 198 11.71 -15.73 3.48
N PHE A 199 10.84 -15.78 4.48
CA PHE A 199 9.50 -16.35 4.33
C PHE A 199 8.62 -15.48 3.41
N GLN A 200 8.71 -14.16 3.52
CA GLN A 200 8.03 -13.24 2.59
C GLN A 200 8.42 -13.50 1.13
N LYS A 201 9.72 -13.72 0.87
CA LYS A 201 10.19 -14.08 -0.48
C LYS A 201 9.62 -15.41 -0.97
N LYS A 202 9.51 -16.42 -0.10
CA LYS A 202 8.83 -17.70 -0.43
C LYS A 202 7.35 -17.49 -0.76
N CYS A 203 6.66 -16.66 0.02
CA CYS A 203 5.25 -16.34 -0.21
C CYS A 203 5.04 -15.65 -1.56
N LEU A 204 5.86 -14.65 -1.91
CA LEU A 204 5.81 -13.96 -3.19
C LEU A 204 6.07 -14.92 -4.35
N GLY A 205 7.10 -15.76 -4.26
CA GLY A 205 7.41 -16.76 -5.29
C GLY A 205 6.25 -17.73 -5.51
N LYS A 206 5.60 -18.21 -4.42
CA LYS A 206 4.42 -19.09 -4.55
C LYS A 206 3.25 -18.37 -5.23
N MET A 207 3.04 -17.07 -4.97
CA MET A 207 2.00 -16.27 -5.63
C MET A 207 2.29 -16.06 -7.13
N GLU A 208 3.55 -15.88 -7.51
CA GLU A 208 3.95 -15.83 -8.92
C GLU A 208 3.65 -17.14 -9.64
N ASP A 209 3.95 -18.29 -9.00
CA ASP A 209 3.71 -19.60 -9.58
C ASP A 209 2.20 -19.85 -9.76
N VAL A 210 1.38 -19.49 -8.78
CA VAL A 210 -0.09 -19.53 -8.89
C VAL A 210 -0.59 -18.70 -10.08
N GLY A 211 0.01 -17.53 -10.31
CA GLY A 211 -0.31 -16.68 -11.46
C GLY A 211 0.11 -17.30 -12.80
N LYS A 212 1.24 -18.02 -12.86
CA LYS A 212 1.71 -18.73 -14.07
C LYS A 212 0.84 -19.93 -14.43
N GLU A 213 0.19 -20.55 -13.44
CA GLU A 213 -0.76 -21.66 -13.64
C GLU A 213 -2.10 -21.23 -14.25
N GLY A 214 -2.27 -19.94 -14.56
CA GLY A 214 -3.48 -19.39 -15.20
C GLY A 214 -4.66 -19.20 -14.25
N ARG A 215 -4.42 -19.17 -12.94
CA ARG A 215 -5.44 -18.87 -11.93
C ARG A 215 -5.70 -17.37 -11.85
N THR A 216 -6.92 -17.02 -11.51
CA THR A 216 -7.29 -15.61 -11.30
C THR A 216 -6.87 -15.17 -9.90
N VAL A 217 -6.13 -14.08 -9.78
CA VAL A 217 -5.66 -13.57 -8.49
C VAL A 217 -6.04 -12.10 -8.31
N ILE A 218 -6.63 -11.80 -7.16
CA ILE A 218 -6.94 -10.42 -6.75
C ILE A 218 -6.02 -10.06 -5.60
N PHE A 219 -5.17 -9.06 -5.82
CA PHE A 219 -4.26 -8.53 -4.81
C PHE A 219 -4.77 -7.21 -4.25
N VAL A 220 -4.73 -7.06 -2.93
CA VAL A 220 -4.87 -5.76 -2.28
C VAL A 220 -3.57 -5.44 -1.56
N SER A 221 -2.95 -4.34 -1.93
CA SER A 221 -1.68 -3.94 -1.32
C SER A 221 -1.54 -2.43 -1.29
N HIS A 222 -0.86 -1.93 -0.27
CA HIS A 222 -0.36 -0.56 -0.21
C HIS A 222 1.05 -0.43 -0.84
N GLN A 223 1.71 -1.55 -1.11
CA GLN A 223 3.04 -1.57 -1.74
C GLN A 223 2.89 -1.58 -3.26
N MET A 224 3.02 -0.42 -3.89
CA MET A 224 2.85 -0.28 -5.35
C MET A 224 3.84 -1.15 -6.13
N ALA A 225 5.08 -1.31 -5.65
CA ALA A 225 6.06 -2.20 -6.25
C ALA A 225 5.60 -3.68 -6.30
N THR A 226 4.88 -4.15 -5.28
CA THR A 226 4.30 -5.49 -5.28
C THR A 226 3.16 -5.59 -6.29
N VAL A 227 2.33 -4.56 -6.41
CA VAL A 227 1.24 -4.50 -7.39
C VAL A 227 1.78 -4.53 -8.83
N THR A 228 2.81 -3.72 -9.14
CA THR A 228 3.43 -3.69 -10.48
C THR A 228 4.11 -5.00 -10.84
N THR A 229 4.75 -5.67 -9.86
CA THR A 229 5.43 -6.96 -10.11
C THR A 229 4.45 -8.11 -10.30
N LEU A 230 3.39 -8.19 -9.49
CA LEU A 230 2.49 -9.35 -9.45
C LEU A 230 1.25 -9.20 -10.33
N CYS A 231 0.80 -7.98 -10.60
CA CYS A 231 -0.45 -7.72 -11.31
C CYS A 231 -0.22 -7.23 -12.73
N GLN A 232 -1.11 -7.62 -13.64
CA GLN A 232 -1.14 -7.11 -15.02
C GLN A 232 -2.04 -5.87 -15.13
N ARG A 233 -3.04 -5.81 -14.26
CA ARG A 233 -4.09 -4.78 -14.25
C ARG A 233 -4.31 -4.30 -12.83
N ALA A 234 -4.68 -3.05 -12.65
CA ALA A 234 -5.07 -2.50 -11.36
C ALA A 234 -6.41 -1.77 -11.46
N ILE A 235 -7.16 -1.80 -10.35
CA ILE A 235 -8.40 -1.04 -10.13
C ILE A 235 -8.13 -0.08 -8.98
N TRP A 236 -8.24 1.20 -9.25
CA TRP A 236 -8.02 2.24 -8.26
C TRP A 236 -9.33 2.73 -7.69
N LEU A 237 -9.48 2.62 -6.37
CA LEU A 237 -10.65 3.07 -5.63
C LEU A 237 -10.38 4.40 -4.93
N ILE A 238 -11.34 5.34 -5.06
CA ILE A 238 -11.40 6.59 -4.30
C ILE A 238 -12.82 6.74 -3.73
N ASN A 239 -12.92 6.94 -2.42
CA ASN A 239 -14.20 7.19 -1.73
C ASN A 239 -15.30 6.18 -2.11
N GLY A 240 -14.95 4.90 -2.15
CA GLY A 240 -15.88 3.81 -2.45
C GLY A 240 -16.30 3.68 -3.91
N LYS A 241 -15.64 4.36 -4.85
CA LYS A 241 -15.92 4.28 -6.29
C LYS A 241 -14.67 3.82 -7.05
N VAL A 242 -14.88 3.20 -8.22
CA VAL A 242 -13.79 2.99 -9.18
C VAL A 242 -13.46 4.35 -9.79
N HIS A 243 -12.25 4.83 -9.51
CA HIS A 243 -11.73 6.07 -10.10
C HIS A 243 -11.16 5.78 -11.47
N GLN A 244 -10.32 4.74 -11.56
CA GLN A 244 -9.67 4.36 -12.81
C GLN A 244 -9.29 2.88 -12.77
N GLU A 245 -9.22 2.24 -13.95
CA GLU A 245 -8.72 0.88 -14.11
C GLU A 245 -7.90 0.77 -15.38
N GLY A 246 -6.94 -0.17 -15.41
CA GLY A 246 -6.09 -0.37 -16.57
C GLY A 246 -4.84 -1.19 -16.24
N ASN A 247 -3.79 -1.04 -17.06
CA ASN A 247 -2.48 -1.66 -16.81
C ASN A 247 -1.95 -1.28 -15.42
N ALA A 248 -1.36 -2.24 -14.71
CA ALA A 248 -0.92 -2.05 -13.33
C ALA A 248 0.13 -0.94 -13.19
N ASP A 249 1.15 -0.90 -14.07
CA ASP A 249 2.21 0.11 -14.03
C ASP A 249 1.64 1.52 -14.23
N TRP A 250 0.72 1.66 -15.19
CA TRP A 250 0.11 2.95 -15.48
C TRP A 250 -0.81 3.44 -14.36
N ILE A 251 -1.63 2.55 -13.78
CA ILE A 251 -2.54 2.90 -12.67
C ILE A 251 -1.77 3.22 -11.40
N THR A 252 -0.74 2.44 -11.08
CA THR A 252 0.10 2.70 -9.89
C THR A 252 0.86 4.01 -10.01
N SER A 253 1.39 4.33 -11.19
CA SER A 253 2.02 5.61 -11.48
C SER A 253 1.05 6.77 -11.25
N LYS A 254 -0.15 6.68 -11.81
CA LYS A 254 -1.21 7.68 -11.62
C LYS A 254 -1.63 7.82 -10.15
N TYR A 255 -1.71 6.70 -9.43
CA TYR A 255 -2.05 6.68 -8.00
C TYR A 255 -1.01 7.40 -7.15
N LEU A 256 0.28 7.14 -7.40
CA LEU A 256 1.38 7.79 -6.68
C LEU A 256 1.39 9.30 -6.92
N ILE A 257 1.21 9.71 -8.16
CA ILE A 257 1.16 11.14 -8.53
C ILE A 257 -0.10 11.81 -7.93
N HIS A 258 -1.26 11.18 -7.96
CA HIS A 258 -2.51 11.75 -7.43
C HIS A 258 -2.48 11.91 -5.90
N GLY A 259 -1.68 11.13 -5.20
CA GLY A 259 -1.46 11.22 -3.76
C GLY A 259 -0.56 12.36 -3.35
N SER A 260 0.25 12.88 -4.26
CA SER A 260 1.17 13.99 -4.09
C SER A 260 0.69 15.19 -4.92
N GLU A 261 0.62 16.36 -4.33
CA GLU A 261 0.36 17.58 -5.09
C GLU A 261 1.58 17.86 -5.98
N LEU A 262 1.36 18.09 -7.29
CA LEU A 262 2.32 18.75 -8.17
C LEU A 262 2.43 20.21 -7.73
N SER A 263 3.03 20.41 -6.59
CA SER A 263 3.26 21.70 -5.96
C SER A 263 4.73 21.76 -5.62
N GLY A 264 5.43 22.79 -6.07
CA GLY A 264 6.81 23.00 -5.66
C GLY A 264 6.96 23.33 -4.17
N ASP A 265 5.86 23.45 -3.43
CA ASP A 265 5.82 23.90 -2.04
C ASP A 265 4.67 23.27 -1.29
N LEU A 266 4.95 22.66 -0.14
CA LEU A 266 3.94 22.03 0.71
C LEU A 266 4.23 22.32 2.19
N THR A 267 3.24 22.88 2.87
CA THR A 267 3.24 22.99 4.34
C THR A 267 2.65 21.70 4.93
N ILE A 268 3.35 21.12 5.90
CA ILE A 268 2.98 19.85 6.51
C ILE A 268 2.15 20.12 7.76
N GLU A 269 0.91 19.62 7.78
CA GLU A 269 0.01 19.74 8.93
C GLU A 269 0.53 18.93 10.13
N THR A 270 0.37 19.47 11.33
CA THR A 270 0.94 18.93 12.58
C THR A 270 0.10 17.84 13.25
N HIS A 271 -0.90 17.26 12.58
CA HIS A 271 -1.72 16.20 13.15
C HIS A 271 -0.92 14.88 13.31
N ASN A 272 -0.86 14.35 14.53
CA ASN A 272 -0.20 13.08 14.89
C ASN A 272 1.33 13.01 14.69
N GLN A 273 2.06 14.11 14.87
CA GLN A 273 3.52 14.09 14.86
C GLN A 273 4.12 13.77 16.24
N ASP A 274 5.36 13.27 16.25
CA ASP A 274 6.11 13.02 17.49
C ASP A 274 6.30 14.34 18.27
N PRO A 275 6.05 14.38 19.58
CA PRO A 275 6.15 15.61 20.36
C PRO A 275 7.59 16.19 20.44
N ARG A 276 8.59 15.45 19.98
CA ARG A 276 10.01 15.86 19.98
C ARG A 276 10.45 16.48 18.67
N PHE A 277 9.77 16.15 17.54
CA PHE A 277 10.18 16.50 16.18
C PHE A 277 8.97 16.71 15.25
N HIS A 278 8.96 17.81 14.49
CA HIS A 278 7.96 18.08 13.46
C HIS A 278 8.60 18.57 12.17
N PHE A 279 8.22 17.99 11.03
CA PHE A 279 8.42 18.65 9.75
C PHE A 279 7.41 19.78 9.59
N LYS A 280 7.87 20.92 9.06
CA LYS A 280 7.05 22.12 8.86
C LYS A 280 6.70 22.32 7.40
N ARG A 281 7.68 22.20 6.51
CA ARG A 281 7.54 22.52 5.10
C ARG A 281 8.55 21.77 4.25
N ILE A 282 8.16 21.42 3.04
CA ILE A 282 9.05 20.97 1.96
C ILE A 282 8.89 21.90 0.77
N THR A 283 9.99 22.32 0.17
CA THR A 283 9.98 23.23 -0.98
C THR A 283 10.97 22.71 -2.03
N LEU A 284 10.53 22.68 -3.29
CA LEU A 284 11.35 22.36 -4.45
C LEU A 284 11.70 23.64 -5.18
N LEU A 285 12.97 23.85 -5.42
CA LEU A 285 13.51 25.10 -5.96
C LEU A 285 14.40 24.83 -7.17
N ASN A 286 14.35 25.69 -8.15
CA ASN A 286 15.31 25.71 -9.24
C ASN A 286 16.60 26.46 -8.84
N LEU A 287 17.52 26.65 -9.79
CA LEU A 287 18.78 27.39 -9.56
C LEU A 287 18.58 28.82 -9.04
N ASP A 288 17.53 29.48 -9.49
CA ASP A 288 17.20 30.88 -9.12
C ASP A 288 16.42 30.97 -7.80
N ASP A 289 16.36 29.88 -7.01
CA ASP A 289 15.57 29.76 -5.77
C ASP A 289 14.06 30.02 -5.98
N LYS A 290 13.57 29.82 -7.19
CA LYS A 290 12.13 29.88 -7.48
C LYS A 290 11.50 28.53 -7.25
N CYS A 291 10.35 28.55 -6.55
CA CYS A 291 9.54 27.37 -6.31
C CYS A 291 8.92 26.86 -7.62
N THR A 292 9.15 25.58 -7.93
CA THR A 292 8.57 24.91 -9.09
C THR A 292 8.42 23.42 -8.83
N SER A 293 7.48 22.79 -9.55
CA SER A 293 7.29 21.34 -9.57
C SER A 293 7.69 20.73 -10.92
N VAL A 294 8.15 21.54 -11.88
CA VAL A 294 8.60 21.09 -13.20
C VAL A 294 10.03 21.59 -13.40
N PHE A 295 10.92 20.68 -13.76
CA PHE A 295 12.35 20.96 -13.94
C PHE A 295 12.80 20.44 -15.31
N ASP A 296 13.75 21.14 -15.90
CA ASP A 296 14.48 20.64 -17.07
C ASP A 296 15.54 19.60 -16.61
N VAL A 297 15.73 18.55 -17.41
CA VAL A 297 16.76 17.53 -17.13
C VAL A 297 18.16 18.14 -16.97
N LYS A 298 18.43 19.30 -17.58
CA LYS A 298 19.70 20.03 -17.54
C LYS A 298 19.85 20.93 -16.33
N GLU A 299 18.83 21.07 -15.50
CA GLU A 299 18.84 21.91 -14.32
C GLU A 299 19.00 21.09 -13.05
N PRO A 300 19.74 21.58 -12.04
CA PRO A 300 19.78 20.99 -10.73
C PRO A 300 18.48 21.27 -9.96
N ILE A 301 18.13 20.38 -9.05
CA ILE A 301 16.93 20.48 -8.22
C ILE A 301 17.35 20.66 -6.77
N LYS A 302 16.93 21.75 -6.13
CA LYS A 302 17.12 21.95 -4.70
C LYS A 302 15.88 21.49 -3.95
N ILE A 303 16.05 20.60 -2.96
CA ILE A 303 15.00 20.14 -2.07
C ILE A 303 15.30 20.72 -0.68
N ARG A 304 14.42 21.58 -0.19
CA ARG A 304 14.54 22.27 1.09
C ARG A 304 13.51 21.70 2.07
N LEU A 305 13.97 21.31 3.25
CA LEU A 305 13.15 20.83 4.37
C LEU A 305 13.24 21.83 5.53
N GLU A 306 12.12 22.34 5.99
CA GLU A 306 12.01 23.08 7.24
C GLU A 306 11.42 22.18 8.32
N TYR A 307 12.02 22.15 9.50
CA TYR A 307 11.57 21.32 10.61
C TYR A 307 11.86 21.93 11.98
N PHE A 308 11.15 21.45 12.97
CA PHE A 308 11.29 21.87 14.37
C PHE A 308 11.75 20.70 15.22
N VAL A 309 12.71 20.94 16.11
CA VAL A 309 13.14 20.03 17.17
C VAL A 309 12.71 20.64 18.50
N PHE A 310 11.74 20.03 19.17
CA PHE A 310 11.19 20.54 20.44
C PHE A 310 11.91 19.99 21.66
N LYS A 311 12.55 18.82 21.52
CA LYS A 311 13.38 18.21 22.54
C LYS A 311 14.58 17.57 21.87
N PHE A 312 15.71 17.63 22.55
CA PHE A 312 16.93 16.99 22.07
C PHE A 312 16.71 15.52 21.75
N VAL A 313 17.08 15.11 20.53
CA VAL A 313 17.01 13.74 20.06
C VAL A 313 18.41 13.32 19.61
N LYS A 314 19.05 12.44 20.40
CA LYS A 314 20.37 11.93 20.05
C LYS A 314 20.30 10.99 18.86
N GLY A 315 21.15 11.24 17.86
CA GLY A 315 21.22 10.38 16.68
C GLY A 315 20.06 10.57 15.68
N LEU A 316 19.41 11.76 15.70
CA LEU A 316 18.38 12.10 14.73
C LEU A 316 18.97 12.10 13.30
N GLU A 317 18.40 11.30 12.42
CA GLU A 317 18.69 11.31 10.99
C GLU A 317 17.46 11.71 10.20
N LEU A 318 17.67 12.56 9.18
CA LEU A 318 16.67 12.89 8.18
C LEU A 318 16.92 12.08 6.93
N THR A 319 15.85 11.58 6.32
CA THR A 319 15.90 10.81 5.07
C THR A 319 15.01 11.47 4.03
N ILE A 320 15.55 11.67 2.84
CA ILE A 320 14.80 11.92 1.61
C ILE A 320 14.94 10.69 0.73
N ARG A 321 13.83 10.15 0.25
CA ARG A 321 13.82 9.05 -0.71
C ARG A 321 13.02 9.45 -1.92
N ILE A 322 13.54 9.19 -3.11
CA ILE A 322 12.91 9.54 -4.38
C ILE A 322 12.48 8.27 -5.09
N TYR A 323 11.25 8.28 -5.56
CA TYR A 323 10.63 7.21 -6.36
C TYR A 323 10.30 7.73 -7.74
N ASN A 324 10.41 6.87 -8.74
CA ASN A 324 9.92 7.18 -10.08
C ASN A 324 8.39 6.97 -10.18
N SER A 325 7.83 7.26 -11.36
CA SER A 325 6.40 7.06 -11.65
C SER A 325 5.93 5.61 -11.47
N GLY A 326 6.81 4.61 -11.63
CA GLY A 326 6.53 3.19 -11.37
C GLY A 326 6.58 2.78 -9.88
N GLY A 327 6.83 3.72 -8.95
CA GLY A 327 6.96 3.43 -7.53
C GLY A 327 8.27 2.73 -7.14
N ILE A 328 9.26 2.73 -8.05
CA ILE A 328 10.58 2.15 -7.79
C ILE A 328 11.42 3.19 -7.06
N PRO A 329 12.00 2.85 -5.89
CA PRO A 329 12.92 3.75 -5.21
C PRO A 329 14.19 3.91 -6.04
N ILE A 330 14.51 5.15 -6.40
CA ILE A 330 15.69 5.48 -7.20
C ILE A 330 16.91 5.59 -6.32
N PHE A 331 16.80 6.38 -5.27
CA PHE A 331 17.85 6.54 -4.26
C PHE A 331 17.28 7.11 -2.96
N SER A 332 18.08 7.03 -1.90
CA SER A 332 17.82 7.69 -0.62
C SER A 332 19.03 8.49 -0.20
N VAL A 333 18.79 9.66 0.38
CA VAL A 333 19.83 10.49 0.98
C VAL A 333 19.51 10.65 2.45
N ASN A 334 20.52 10.38 3.30
CA ASN A 334 20.42 10.53 4.74
C ASN A 334 21.32 11.66 5.20
N ARG A 335 20.76 12.59 5.99
CA ARG A 335 21.53 13.56 6.75
C ARG A 335 21.74 13.00 8.15
N SER A 336 22.97 12.59 8.46
CA SER A 336 23.33 12.11 9.79
C SER A 336 23.76 13.25 10.70
N SER A 337 23.21 13.30 11.90
CA SER A 337 23.60 14.27 12.93
C SER A 337 25.02 14.04 13.47
N SER A 338 25.57 12.84 13.28
CA SER A 338 26.94 12.51 13.74
C SER A 338 28.05 13.27 13.01
N LEU A 339 27.75 13.85 11.84
CA LEU A 339 28.69 14.61 11.02
C LEU A 339 28.74 16.11 11.38
N GLU A 340 27.73 16.67 12.07
CA GLU A 340 27.58 18.12 12.32
C GLU A 340 27.33 18.49 13.79
N GLY A 341 27.53 17.56 14.73
CA GLY A 341 27.25 17.77 16.15
C GLY A 341 25.81 17.50 16.56
N GLU A 342 25.52 17.66 17.84
CA GLU A 342 24.19 17.40 18.41
C GLU A 342 23.18 18.46 17.97
N ILE A 343 22.04 17.99 17.41
CA ILE A 343 20.91 18.88 17.05
C ILE A 343 20.19 19.28 18.34
N LYS A 344 20.27 20.56 18.71
CA LYS A 344 19.58 21.14 19.87
C LYS A 344 18.13 21.51 19.53
N GLU A 345 17.39 21.94 20.53
CA GLU A 345 16.03 22.47 20.33
C GLU A 345 16.06 23.71 19.44
N GLY A 346 15.15 23.82 18.48
CA GLY A 346 15.08 24.94 17.57
C GLY A 346 14.43 24.66 16.24
N SER A 347 14.34 25.71 15.41
CA SER A 347 13.89 25.64 14.02
C SER A 347 15.09 25.47 13.11
N TYR A 348 14.98 24.53 12.17
CA TYR A 348 16.06 24.16 11.26
C TYR A 348 15.59 24.18 9.81
N MET A 349 16.54 24.41 8.93
CA MET A 349 16.39 24.28 7.49
C MET A 349 17.52 23.40 6.98
N ALA A 350 17.18 22.33 6.29
CA ALA A 350 18.13 21.46 5.58
C ALA A 350 17.85 21.54 4.08
N GLU A 351 18.91 21.57 3.28
CA GLU A 351 18.81 21.63 1.84
C GLU A 351 19.72 20.58 1.20
N ILE A 352 19.23 19.93 0.15
CA ILE A 352 20.00 19.06 -0.72
C ILE A 352 19.83 19.55 -2.16
N CYS A 353 20.91 19.50 -2.93
CA CYS A 353 20.91 19.82 -4.35
C CYS A 353 21.19 18.56 -5.16
N LEU A 354 20.22 18.13 -5.96
CA LEU A 354 20.40 17.08 -6.95
C LEU A 354 21.07 17.67 -8.17
N PRO A 355 22.15 17.06 -8.69
CA PRO A 355 22.84 17.60 -9.84
C PRO A 355 21.98 17.52 -11.11
N ALA A 356 22.23 18.43 -12.04
CA ALA A 356 21.66 18.36 -13.36
C ALA A 356 22.02 17.05 -14.06
N LYS A 357 21.18 16.59 -14.97
CA LYS A 357 21.36 15.34 -15.74
C LYS A 357 21.50 14.08 -14.89
N PHE A 358 20.97 14.08 -13.66
CA PHE A 358 21.01 12.91 -12.78
C PHE A 358 19.77 12.02 -12.93
N LEU A 359 18.59 12.64 -12.97
CA LEU A 359 17.32 11.94 -13.17
C LEU A 359 16.89 12.02 -14.62
N VAL A 360 16.29 10.96 -15.14
CA VAL A 360 15.71 10.93 -16.49
C VAL A 360 14.35 11.63 -16.53
N SER A 361 13.84 11.92 -17.75
CA SER A 361 12.47 12.47 -17.89
C SER A 361 11.44 11.48 -17.38
N ASP A 362 10.79 11.84 -16.28
CA ASP A 362 9.73 11.08 -15.60
C ASP A 362 9.06 11.98 -14.55
N THR A 363 8.02 11.47 -13.91
CA THR A 363 7.44 12.07 -12.69
C THR A 363 8.00 11.36 -11.47
N TYR A 364 8.45 12.13 -10.48
CA TYR A 364 9.07 11.64 -9.27
C TYR A 364 8.25 12.03 -8.04
N ALA A 365 8.18 11.13 -7.07
CA ALA A 365 7.59 11.38 -5.76
C ALA A 365 8.67 11.35 -4.68
N ILE A 366 8.50 12.17 -3.64
CA ILE A 366 9.45 12.32 -2.54
C ILE A 366 8.82 11.82 -1.24
N ASP A 367 9.49 10.86 -0.59
CA ASP A 367 9.25 10.52 0.80
C ASP A 367 10.22 11.32 1.68
N VAL A 368 9.73 11.77 2.83
CA VAL A 368 10.58 12.35 3.87
C VAL A 368 10.40 11.61 5.18
N GLY A 369 11.50 11.39 5.88
CA GLY A 369 11.49 10.71 7.16
C GLY A 369 12.45 11.34 8.17
N ALA A 370 12.12 11.17 9.44
CA ALA A 370 12.98 11.47 10.57
C ALA A 370 13.00 10.24 11.48
N HIS A 371 14.18 9.73 11.79
CA HIS A 371 14.34 8.51 12.57
C HIS A 371 15.63 8.49 13.37
N ILE A 372 15.69 7.59 14.34
CA ILE A 372 16.92 7.23 15.04
C ILE A 372 17.31 5.84 14.51
N PRO A 373 18.46 5.68 13.84
CA PRO A 373 18.86 4.41 13.24
C PRO A 373 18.81 3.24 14.23
N LYS A 374 18.18 2.13 13.82
CA LYS A 374 18.00 0.91 14.62
C LYS A 374 17.17 1.05 15.90
N ALA A 375 16.57 2.22 16.16
CA ALA A 375 15.80 2.47 17.37
C ALA A 375 14.33 2.78 17.07
N GLU A 376 14.03 3.89 16.43
CA GLU A 376 12.64 4.33 16.22
C GLU A 376 12.49 5.27 15.02
N VAL A 377 11.25 5.32 14.47
CA VAL A 377 10.84 6.29 13.47
C VAL A 377 10.02 7.37 14.17
N LEU A 378 10.45 8.62 14.09
CA LEU A 378 9.77 9.76 14.69
C LEU A 378 8.69 10.32 13.75
N SER A 379 8.97 10.36 12.46
CA SER A 379 8.05 10.88 11.46
C SER A 379 8.37 10.27 10.09
N HIS A 380 7.34 9.92 9.32
CA HIS A 380 7.50 9.43 7.96
C HIS A 380 6.30 9.80 7.11
N TYR A 381 6.55 10.48 6.01
CA TYR A 381 5.56 10.89 5.03
C TYR A 381 5.90 10.25 3.69
N GLN A 382 4.98 9.45 3.16
CA GLN A 382 5.12 8.80 1.87
C GLN A 382 4.52 9.67 0.77
N SER A 383 5.22 9.78 -0.36
CA SER A 383 4.79 10.54 -1.54
C SER A 383 4.25 11.93 -1.17
N LEU A 384 5.02 12.64 -0.32
CA LEU A 384 4.59 13.90 0.27
C LEU A 384 4.40 15.00 -0.77
N ILE A 385 5.32 15.06 -1.73
CA ILE A 385 5.34 16.02 -2.84
C ILE A 385 5.84 15.31 -4.10
N SER A 386 5.41 15.77 -5.27
CA SER A 386 5.91 15.24 -6.55
C SER A 386 6.38 16.35 -7.48
N PHE A 387 7.27 15.98 -8.40
CA PHE A 387 7.80 16.86 -9.42
C PHE A 387 8.00 16.10 -10.73
N GLU A 388 8.03 16.84 -11.81
CA GLU A 388 8.23 16.34 -13.16
C GLU A 388 9.56 16.82 -13.71
N ILE A 389 10.25 15.94 -14.43
CA ILE A 389 11.45 16.28 -15.20
C ILE A 389 11.12 16.20 -16.67
N GLU A 390 11.25 17.32 -17.36
CA GLU A 390 11.07 17.45 -18.79
C GLU A 390 12.40 17.28 -19.53
N GLU A 391 12.36 16.61 -20.69
CA GLU A 391 13.48 16.42 -21.58
C GLU A 391 13.43 17.48 -22.70
N THR A 392 14.28 18.51 -22.60
CA THR A 392 14.32 19.60 -23.58
C THR A 392 15.52 19.54 -24.53
N GLY A 393 16.07 18.36 -24.81
CA GLY A 393 17.17 18.16 -25.74
C GLY A 393 18.52 17.96 -25.08
N SER A 394 18.59 17.09 -24.07
CA SER A 394 19.85 16.51 -23.58
C SER A 394 20.36 15.46 -24.57
N ASP A 395 21.60 15.01 -24.37
CA ASP A 395 22.20 13.93 -25.18
C ASP A 395 21.40 12.63 -25.07
N MET A 396 20.59 12.47 -24.00
CA MET A 396 19.73 11.31 -23.78
C MET A 396 18.43 11.36 -24.58
N SER A 397 18.07 12.51 -25.16
CA SER A 397 16.88 12.63 -26.03
C SER A 397 16.95 11.69 -27.25
N LEU A 398 18.15 11.35 -27.66
CA LEU A 398 18.43 10.41 -28.78
C LEU A 398 18.07 8.96 -28.44
N TYR A 399 17.94 8.63 -27.15
CA TYR A 399 17.74 7.26 -26.65
C TYR A 399 16.35 7.03 -26.07
N LYS A 400 15.36 7.86 -26.41
CA LYS A 400 13.97 7.71 -25.97
C LYS A 400 13.46 6.28 -26.24
N GLY A 401 13.04 5.59 -25.17
CA GLY A 401 12.45 4.25 -25.28
C GLY A 401 13.41 3.07 -25.19
N ALA A 402 14.71 3.28 -25.03
CA ALA A 402 15.72 2.21 -25.07
C ALA A 402 16.01 1.57 -23.69
N GLY A 403 15.33 1.94 -22.61
CA GLY A 403 15.47 1.30 -21.29
C GLY A 403 16.85 1.51 -20.63
N PHE A 404 17.47 2.68 -20.78
CA PHE A 404 18.82 2.99 -20.29
C PHE A 404 18.96 3.15 -18.75
N GLY A 405 17.95 2.83 -17.99
CA GLY A 405 17.97 2.95 -16.53
C GLY A 405 17.18 4.15 -16.02
N VAL A 406 17.22 4.34 -14.71
CA VAL A 406 16.42 5.33 -13.97
C VAL A 406 17.23 6.56 -13.51
N VAL A 407 18.56 6.49 -13.64
CA VAL A 407 19.50 7.60 -13.39
C VAL A 407 20.51 7.70 -14.51
N MET A 408 20.96 8.91 -14.79
CA MET A 408 22.06 9.20 -15.69
C MET A 408 23.32 9.42 -14.85
N VAL A 409 24.42 8.79 -15.26
CA VAL A 409 25.71 8.99 -14.59
C VAL A 409 26.76 9.15 -15.67
N ASP A 410 27.43 10.29 -15.63
CA ASP A 410 28.52 10.59 -16.56
C ASP A 410 29.86 10.22 -15.91
N PHE A 411 30.31 8.99 -16.21
CA PHE A 411 31.65 8.55 -15.80
C PHE A 411 32.65 8.75 -16.94
N PRO A 412 33.83 9.30 -16.69
CA PRO A 412 34.84 9.51 -17.71
C PRO A 412 35.40 8.16 -18.22
N TRP A 413 35.26 7.92 -19.51
CA TRP A 413 35.87 6.78 -20.20
C TRP A 413 37.35 7.04 -20.43
N LYS A 414 38.20 6.04 -20.12
CA LYS A 414 39.62 6.05 -20.50
C LYS A 414 39.82 5.06 -21.65
N GLU A 415 40.01 5.58 -22.85
CA GLU A 415 40.29 4.76 -24.02
C GLU A 415 41.80 4.55 -24.17
N LYS A 416 42.20 3.31 -24.42
CA LYS A 416 43.56 2.96 -24.87
C LYS A 416 43.44 2.33 -26.26
N ILE A 417 44.07 2.98 -27.25
CA ILE A 417 44.13 2.41 -28.58
C ILE A 417 45.16 1.27 -28.57
N HIS A 418 44.68 0.05 -28.72
CA HIS A 418 45.55 -1.08 -29.10
C HIS A 418 45.60 -1.15 -30.61
N ILE A 419 46.69 -0.60 -31.21
CA ILE A 419 46.96 -0.79 -32.64
C ILE A 419 47.43 -2.24 -32.78
N SER A 420 46.50 -3.15 -33.09
CA SER A 420 46.87 -4.44 -33.69
C SER A 420 47.01 -4.17 -35.20
N ASN A 421 48.17 -4.47 -35.75
CA ASN A 421 48.37 -4.48 -37.20
C ASN A 421 47.38 -5.47 -37.82
N VAL A 422 46.23 -4.97 -38.25
CA VAL A 422 45.36 -5.72 -39.13
C VAL A 422 45.93 -5.50 -40.52
N ASN A 423 46.70 -6.48 -40.99
CA ASN A 423 47.01 -6.54 -42.43
C ASN A 423 45.69 -6.70 -43.17
N LEU A 424 45.28 -5.65 -43.87
CA LEU A 424 44.24 -5.72 -44.89
C LEU A 424 44.90 -6.24 -46.14
N ASP A 425 44.87 -7.56 -46.38
CA ASP A 425 45.07 -8.18 -47.68
C ASP A 425 43.72 -8.16 -48.45
#